data_2a3fe10c30cf457003a21628940e3a61
#
_entry.id   2a3fe10c30cf457003a21628940e3a61
#
_cell.length_a   1.000
_cell.length_b   1.000
_cell.length_c   1.000
_cell.angle_alpha   90.00
_cell.angle_beta   90.00
_cell.angle_gamma   90.00
#
_symmetry.space_group_name_H-M   'P 1'
#
loop_
_entity.id
_entity.type
_entity.pdbx_description
1 polymer ?
#
loop_
_entity_poly.entity_id
_entity_poly.type
_entity_poly.pdbx_seq_one_letter_code
_entity_poly.pdbx_strand_id
1 'polypeptide(L)'
;MASLLAPPLIVMAGIFYLSSQTSTADHSTFEVILRKLAHVTEYTILALCWIRAMRGFGVGGTLGGAVAAGIGVTLAYAATDEFHQTFVDGRHGTPVDVLIDSIGMAIAAALVLLTRTNRSTPVDRREQIGAFRGLS
;
A
#
# COMPACT_ATOMS: atom_id res chain seq x y z
N MET A 1 18.07 -8.39 -5.37
CA MET A 1 17.00 -7.86 -6.27
C MET A 1 15.73 -8.71 -6.22
N ALA A 2 15.81 -10.03 -6.38
CA ALA A 2 14.62 -10.91 -6.32
C ALA A 2 13.79 -10.74 -5.02
N SER A 3 14.43 -10.61 -3.86
CA SER A 3 13.76 -10.42 -2.56
C SER A 3 12.98 -9.11 -2.43
N LEU A 4 13.23 -8.13 -3.29
CA LEU A 4 12.49 -6.87 -3.32
C LEU A 4 11.29 -6.94 -4.28
N LEU A 5 11.40 -7.64 -5.40
CA LEU A 5 10.36 -7.74 -6.41
C LEU A 5 9.38 -8.89 -6.16
N ALA A 6 9.84 -10.01 -5.57
CA ALA A 6 8.96 -11.16 -5.36
C ALA A 6 7.69 -10.83 -4.55
N PRO A 7 7.74 -10.10 -3.41
CA PRO A 7 6.52 -9.79 -2.66
C PRO A 7 5.47 -9.02 -3.47
N PRO A 8 5.76 -7.88 -4.13
CA PRO A 8 4.75 -7.17 -4.90
C PRO A 8 4.22 -8.00 -6.08
N LEU A 9 5.05 -8.78 -6.76
CA LEU A 9 4.62 -9.61 -7.87
C LEU A 9 3.69 -10.76 -7.42
N ILE A 10 3.97 -11.36 -6.27
CA ILE A 10 3.10 -12.39 -5.67
C ILE A 10 1.73 -11.78 -5.32
N VAL A 11 1.72 -10.58 -4.70
CA VAL A 11 0.47 -9.90 -4.36
C VAL A 11 -0.31 -9.53 -5.62
N MET A 12 0.34 -9.00 -6.66
CA MET A 12 -0.29 -8.71 -7.95
C MET A 12 -0.92 -9.96 -8.57
N ALA A 13 -0.19 -11.09 -8.57
CA ALA A 13 -0.72 -12.35 -9.08
C ALA A 13 -1.94 -12.84 -8.27
N GLY A 14 -1.92 -12.66 -6.95
CA GLY A 14 -3.04 -12.97 -6.07
C GLY A 14 -4.28 -12.12 -6.37
N ILE A 15 -4.11 -10.80 -6.48
CA ILE A 15 -5.19 -9.87 -6.85
C ILE A 15 -5.76 -10.24 -8.22
N PHE A 16 -4.90 -10.44 -9.22
CA PHE A 16 -5.34 -10.84 -10.55
C PHE A 16 -6.14 -12.13 -10.54
N TYR A 17 -5.69 -13.14 -9.80
CA TYR A 17 -6.42 -14.41 -9.67
C TYR A 17 -7.80 -14.19 -9.03
N LEU A 18 -7.90 -13.41 -7.95
CA LEU A 18 -9.16 -13.13 -7.27
C LEU A 18 -10.10 -12.26 -8.13
N SER A 19 -9.57 -11.29 -8.85
CA SER A 19 -10.36 -10.43 -9.74
C SER A 19 -10.82 -11.14 -11.01
N SER A 20 -10.15 -12.21 -11.42
CA SER A 20 -10.55 -13.05 -12.55
C SER A 20 -11.68 -14.04 -12.22
N GLN A 21 -12.06 -14.19 -10.93
CA GLN A 21 -13.15 -15.09 -10.57
C GLN A 21 -14.49 -14.46 -10.91
N THR A 22 -15.36 -15.23 -11.60
CA THR A 22 -16.74 -14.81 -11.90
C THR A 22 -17.50 -14.55 -10.60
N SER A 23 -18.26 -13.46 -10.56
CA SER A 23 -19.14 -13.16 -9.43
C SER A 23 -20.52 -13.77 -9.68
N THR A 24 -20.79 -14.91 -9.05
CA THR A 24 -22.12 -15.55 -9.04
C THR A 24 -22.98 -15.11 -7.84
N ALA A 25 -22.45 -14.22 -7.02
CA ALA A 25 -23.06 -13.85 -5.75
C ALA A 25 -24.30 -12.98 -5.96
N ASP A 26 -25.37 -13.31 -5.24
CA ASP A 26 -26.45 -12.38 -4.94
C ASP A 26 -25.83 -11.07 -4.44
N HIS A 27 -26.24 -9.96 -5.05
CA HIS A 27 -25.68 -8.64 -4.71
C HIS A 27 -26.19 -8.15 -3.35
N SER A 28 -25.97 -8.94 -2.29
CA SER A 28 -26.28 -8.48 -0.94
C SER A 28 -25.35 -7.31 -0.59
N THR A 29 -25.90 -6.31 0.09
CA THR A 29 -25.12 -5.14 0.55
C THR A 29 -23.89 -5.56 1.36
N PHE A 30 -23.99 -6.66 2.11
CA PHE A 30 -22.90 -7.21 2.90
C PHE A 30 -21.74 -7.69 2.05
N GLU A 31 -22.02 -8.42 0.98
CA GLU A 31 -20.97 -8.93 0.07
C GLU A 31 -20.26 -7.81 -0.68
N VAL A 32 -21.01 -6.78 -1.10
CA VAL A 32 -20.43 -5.58 -1.73
C VAL A 32 -19.46 -4.90 -0.79
N ILE A 33 -19.84 -4.69 0.48
CA ILE A 33 -18.98 -4.08 1.50
C ILE A 33 -17.74 -4.94 1.73
N LEU A 34 -17.91 -6.25 1.88
CA LEU A 34 -16.80 -7.16 2.14
C LEU A 34 -15.77 -7.15 1.00
N ARG A 35 -16.25 -7.14 -0.25
CA ARG A 35 -15.39 -7.02 -1.43
C ARG A 35 -14.61 -5.71 -1.44
N LYS A 36 -15.26 -4.59 -1.16
CA LYS A 36 -14.59 -3.28 -1.10
C LYS A 36 -13.53 -3.23 0.02
N LEU A 37 -13.80 -3.82 1.17
CA LEU A 37 -12.82 -3.94 2.25
C LEU A 37 -11.63 -4.84 1.86
N ALA A 38 -11.88 -5.92 1.12
CA ALA A 38 -10.83 -6.76 0.59
C ALA A 38 -9.91 -5.97 -0.36
N HIS A 39 -10.46 -5.23 -1.33
CA HIS A 39 -9.70 -4.36 -2.22
C HIS A 39 -8.85 -3.33 -1.46
N VAL A 40 -9.42 -2.60 -0.51
CA VAL A 40 -8.64 -1.66 0.34
C VAL A 40 -7.48 -2.36 1.03
N THR A 41 -7.69 -3.58 1.55
CA THR A 41 -6.64 -4.36 2.22
C THR A 41 -5.56 -4.81 1.24
N GLU A 42 -5.95 -5.39 0.11
CA GLU A 42 -5.05 -5.88 -0.94
C GLU A 42 -4.18 -4.75 -1.49
N TYR A 43 -4.77 -3.61 -1.81
CA TYR A 43 -4.03 -2.45 -2.32
C TYR A 43 -3.19 -1.75 -1.25
N THR A 44 -3.55 -1.85 0.04
CA THR A 44 -2.66 -1.43 1.13
C THR A 44 -1.39 -2.29 1.17
N ILE A 45 -1.56 -3.61 1.11
CA ILE A 45 -0.43 -4.56 1.13
C ILE A 45 0.45 -4.37 -0.12
N LEU A 46 -0.16 -4.25 -1.30
CA LEU A 46 0.56 -4.04 -2.56
C LEU A 46 1.38 -2.76 -2.53
N ALA A 47 0.78 -1.64 -2.07
CA ALA A 47 1.47 -0.36 -1.95
C ALA A 47 2.65 -0.45 -0.97
N LEU A 48 2.50 -1.10 0.19
CA LEU A 48 3.60 -1.31 1.14
C LEU A 48 4.75 -2.12 0.49
N CYS A 49 4.43 -3.16 -0.27
CA CYS A 49 5.43 -3.96 -0.97
C CYS A 49 6.17 -3.14 -2.02
N TRP A 50 5.47 -2.33 -2.83
CA TRP A 50 6.08 -1.47 -3.83
C TRP A 50 6.90 -0.35 -3.20
N ILE A 51 6.41 0.33 -2.16
CA ILE A 51 7.18 1.35 -1.43
C ILE A 51 8.48 0.76 -0.87
N ARG A 52 8.42 -0.45 -0.29
CA ARG A 52 9.61 -1.17 0.17
C ARG A 52 10.58 -1.45 -0.98
N ALA A 53 10.09 -1.89 -2.13
CA ALA A 53 10.92 -2.16 -3.30
C ALA A 53 11.56 -0.88 -3.84
N MET A 54 10.81 0.21 -4.01
CA MET A 54 11.32 1.51 -4.47
C MET A 54 12.42 2.05 -3.54
N ARG A 55 12.22 1.92 -2.23
CA ARG A 55 13.27 2.28 -1.24
C ARG A 55 14.53 1.43 -1.39
N GLY A 56 14.36 0.12 -1.58
CA GLY A 56 15.48 -0.80 -1.75
C GLY A 56 16.27 -0.56 -3.04
N PHE A 57 15.63 -0.04 -4.08
CA PHE A 57 16.28 0.37 -5.33
C PHE A 57 16.81 1.81 -5.32
N GLY A 58 16.56 2.58 -4.26
CA GLY A 58 16.96 4.00 -4.18
C GLY A 58 16.13 4.91 -5.09
N VAL A 59 14.98 4.45 -5.60
CA VAL A 59 14.11 5.23 -6.48
C VAL A 59 13.57 6.44 -5.72
N GLY A 60 13.63 7.62 -6.36
CA GLY A 60 13.16 8.87 -5.80
C GLY A 60 14.12 9.54 -4.81
N GLY A 61 15.26 8.93 -4.46
CA GLY A 61 16.33 9.50 -3.63
C GLY A 61 15.95 9.81 -2.16
N THR A 62 14.65 9.95 -1.87
CA THR A 62 14.10 10.27 -0.56
C THR A 62 12.99 9.27 -0.19
N LEU A 63 12.58 9.26 1.09
CA LEU A 63 11.43 8.45 1.50
C LEU A 63 10.15 8.89 0.76
N GLY A 64 9.91 10.20 0.66
CA GLY A 64 8.74 10.73 -0.06
C GLY A 64 8.74 10.35 -1.54
N GLY A 65 9.90 10.40 -2.20
CA GLY A 65 10.06 9.96 -3.58
C GLY A 65 9.79 8.47 -3.77
N ALA A 66 10.28 7.63 -2.86
CA ALA A 66 10.01 6.18 -2.89
C ALA A 66 8.52 5.86 -2.63
N VAL A 67 7.86 6.62 -1.72
CA VAL A 67 6.42 6.52 -1.47
C VAL A 67 5.65 6.91 -2.74
N ALA A 68 5.96 8.04 -3.34
CA ALA A 68 5.30 8.50 -4.57
C ALA A 68 5.45 7.50 -5.72
N ALA A 69 6.65 6.95 -5.92
CA ALA A 69 6.92 5.94 -6.94
C ALA A 69 6.14 4.63 -6.68
N GLY A 70 6.15 4.15 -5.44
CA GLY A 70 5.42 2.93 -5.06
C GLY A 70 3.90 3.07 -5.23
N ILE A 71 3.34 4.22 -4.82
CA ILE A 71 1.91 4.55 -5.04
C ILE A 71 1.61 4.64 -6.54
N GLY A 72 2.47 5.30 -7.33
CA GLY A 72 2.26 5.41 -8.77
C GLY A 72 2.16 4.06 -9.47
N VAL A 73 3.06 3.12 -9.14
CA VAL A 73 3.00 1.75 -9.69
C VAL A 73 1.75 1.02 -9.24
N THR A 74 1.38 1.14 -7.96
CA THR A 74 0.19 0.50 -7.40
C THR A 74 -1.08 1.05 -8.05
N LEU A 75 -1.17 2.36 -8.28
CA LEU A 75 -2.31 3.01 -8.93
C LEU A 75 -2.45 2.58 -10.39
N ALA A 76 -1.33 2.49 -11.12
CA ALA A 76 -1.34 1.98 -12.49
C ALA A 76 -1.83 0.53 -12.54
N TYR A 77 -1.45 -0.28 -11.56
CA TYR A 77 -1.93 -1.66 -11.47
C TYR A 77 -3.43 -1.70 -11.15
N ALA A 78 -3.92 -0.89 -10.19
CA ALA A 78 -5.34 -0.82 -9.87
C ALA A 78 -6.19 -0.46 -11.11
N ALA A 79 -5.77 0.54 -11.88
CA ALA A 79 -6.46 0.91 -13.12
C ALA A 79 -6.47 -0.24 -14.14
N THR A 80 -5.39 -1.03 -14.21
CA THR A 80 -5.29 -2.20 -15.09
C THR A 80 -6.21 -3.33 -14.61
N ASP A 81 -6.29 -3.56 -13.30
CA ASP A 81 -7.14 -4.58 -12.70
C ASP A 81 -8.63 -4.25 -12.92
N GLU A 82 -9.03 -3.00 -12.67
CA GLU A 82 -10.40 -2.55 -12.94
C GLU A 82 -10.78 -2.65 -14.43
N PHE A 83 -9.85 -2.31 -15.31
CA PHE A 83 -10.04 -2.51 -16.74
C PHE A 83 -10.21 -4.00 -17.07
N HIS A 84 -9.40 -4.88 -16.49
CA HIS A 84 -9.52 -6.33 -16.68
C HIS A 84 -10.88 -6.85 -16.18
N GLN A 85 -11.38 -6.35 -15.05
CA GLN A 85 -12.67 -6.75 -14.50
C GLN A 85 -13.86 -6.44 -15.43
N THR A 86 -13.74 -5.48 -16.36
CA THR A 86 -14.78 -5.22 -17.36
C THR A 86 -14.99 -6.38 -18.33
N PHE A 87 -14.04 -7.32 -18.43
CA PHE A 87 -14.12 -8.51 -19.27
C PHE A 87 -14.50 -9.77 -18.50
N VAL A 88 -14.73 -9.68 -17.19
CA VAL A 88 -15.06 -10.83 -16.32
C VAL A 88 -16.57 -10.86 -16.06
N ASP A 89 -17.21 -11.99 -16.34
CA ASP A 89 -18.66 -12.16 -16.15
C ASP A 89 -19.09 -11.90 -14.70
N GLY A 90 -20.12 -11.07 -14.55
CA GLY A 90 -20.66 -10.68 -13.23
C GLY A 90 -19.81 -9.68 -12.46
N ARG A 91 -18.79 -9.07 -13.10
CA ARG A 91 -18.02 -7.98 -12.54
C ARG A 91 -18.20 -6.70 -13.35
N HIS A 92 -18.09 -5.56 -12.66
CA HIS A 92 -18.17 -4.24 -13.26
C HIS A 92 -17.01 -3.40 -12.71
N GLY A 93 -15.88 -3.38 -13.43
CA GLY A 93 -14.78 -2.49 -13.09
C GLY A 93 -15.18 -1.04 -13.34
N THR A 94 -15.01 -0.18 -12.34
CA THR A 94 -15.37 1.24 -12.45
C THR A 94 -14.25 2.16 -11.95
N PRO A 95 -14.16 3.40 -12.47
CA PRO A 95 -13.21 4.39 -11.92
C PRO A 95 -13.43 4.67 -10.41
N VAL A 96 -14.65 4.43 -9.91
CA VAL A 96 -14.96 4.58 -8.48
C VAL A 96 -14.25 3.50 -7.66
N ASP A 97 -14.09 2.31 -8.19
CA ASP A 97 -13.39 1.23 -7.51
C ASP A 97 -11.88 1.53 -7.42
N VAL A 98 -11.27 2.14 -8.45
CA VAL A 98 -9.90 2.68 -8.37
C VAL A 98 -9.75 3.74 -7.26
N LEU A 99 -10.76 4.58 -7.04
CA LEU A 99 -10.76 5.54 -5.93
C LEU A 99 -10.82 4.84 -4.56
N ILE A 100 -11.57 3.76 -4.45
CA ILE A 100 -11.64 2.95 -3.23
C ILE A 100 -10.30 2.28 -2.96
N ASP A 101 -9.65 1.71 -3.97
CA ASP A 101 -8.31 1.13 -3.89
C ASP A 101 -7.27 2.17 -3.44
N SER A 102 -7.44 3.42 -3.89
CA SER A 102 -6.58 4.55 -3.49
C SER A 102 -6.66 4.86 -1.99
N ILE A 103 -7.74 4.50 -1.30
CA ILE A 103 -7.82 4.59 0.17
C ILE A 103 -6.78 3.65 0.79
N GLY A 104 -6.66 2.43 0.29
CA GLY A 104 -5.63 1.48 0.73
C GLY A 104 -4.22 2.01 0.52
N MET A 105 -3.96 2.63 -0.64
CA MET A 105 -2.68 3.26 -0.94
C MET A 105 -2.37 4.43 0.01
N ALA A 106 -3.38 5.25 0.34
CA ALA A 106 -3.23 6.34 1.30
C ALA A 106 -2.91 5.82 2.72
N ILE A 107 -3.55 4.74 3.14
CA ILE A 107 -3.24 4.06 4.41
C ILE A 107 -1.78 3.59 4.41
N ALA A 108 -1.32 2.95 3.35
CA ALA A 108 0.07 2.49 3.24
C ALA A 108 1.06 3.66 3.32
N ALA A 109 0.80 4.76 2.61
CA ALA A 109 1.63 5.97 2.67
C ALA A 109 1.69 6.54 4.09
N ALA A 110 0.53 6.68 4.75
CA ALA A 110 0.43 7.18 6.12
C ALA A 110 1.22 6.29 7.10
N LEU A 111 1.06 4.97 7.02
CA LEU A 111 1.80 4.02 7.87
C LEU A 111 3.32 4.17 7.70
N VAL A 112 3.82 4.28 6.47
CA VAL A 112 5.26 4.42 6.20
C VAL A 112 5.80 5.76 6.69
N LEU A 113 5.08 6.85 6.49
CA LEU A 113 5.52 8.20 6.88
C LEU A 113 5.47 8.39 8.40
N LEU A 114 4.39 7.97 9.06
CA LEU A 114 4.19 8.14 10.49
C LEU A 114 5.15 7.26 11.31
N THR A 115 5.41 6.03 10.90
CA THR A 115 6.35 5.15 11.61
C THR A 115 7.79 5.67 11.58
N ARG A 116 8.15 6.52 10.62
CA ARG A 116 9.47 7.15 10.57
C ARG A 116 9.58 8.36 11.49
N THR A 117 8.52 9.16 11.60
CA THR A 117 8.48 10.33 12.48
C THR A 117 8.72 9.91 13.94
N ASN A 118 8.13 8.80 14.37
CA ASN A 118 8.32 8.25 15.72
C ASN A 118 9.74 7.70 16.00
N ARG A 119 10.52 7.37 14.97
CA ARG A 119 11.90 6.87 15.13
C ARG A 119 12.95 7.99 15.16
N SER A 120 12.60 9.19 14.79
CA SER A 120 13.52 10.34 14.74
C SER A 120 13.49 11.22 15.99
N THR A 121 12.83 10.79 17.06
CA THR A 121 12.93 11.39 18.39
C THR A 121 13.62 10.43 19.37
N PRO A 122 14.95 10.26 19.33
CA PRO A 122 15.66 9.88 20.53
C PRO A 122 15.65 11.15 21.39
N VAL A 123 14.84 11.14 22.43
CA VAL A 123 15.07 12.07 23.55
C VAL A 123 16.52 11.86 23.98
N ASP A 124 17.36 12.86 23.77
CA ASP A 124 18.75 12.83 24.19
C ASP A 124 18.81 12.88 25.73
N ARG A 125 18.51 11.70 26.30
CA ARG A 125 18.57 11.46 27.75
C ARG A 125 20.01 11.57 28.25
N ARG A 126 21.01 11.64 27.35
CA ARG A 126 22.42 11.79 27.73
C ARG A 126 22.79 13.23 28.03
N GLU A 127 22.20 14.22 27.36
CA GLU A 127 22.44 15.64 27.68
C GLU A 127 21.85 16.04 29.05
N GLN A 128 20.70 15.50 29.43
CA GLN A 128 20.12 15.80 30.74
C GLN A 128 20.94 15.24 31.92
N ILE A 129 21.58 14.08 31.74
CA ILE A 129 22.41 13.48 32.79
C ILE A 129 23.77 14.22 32.90
N GLY A 130 24.28 14.72 31.77
CA GLY A 130 25.52 15.54 31.76
C GLY A 130 25.37 16.90 32.45
N ALA A 131 24.22 17.55 32.28
CA ALA A 131 23.95 18.85 32.92
C ALA A 131 23.82 18.76 34.45
N PHE A 132 23.37 17.65 34.99
CA PHE A 132 23.30 17.42 36.45
C PHE A 132 24.65 17.09 37.10
N ARG A 133 25.64 16.58 36.36
CA ARG A 133 26.97 16.24 36.89
C ARG A 133 27.95 17.45 36.95
N GLY A 134 27.62 18.56 36.35
CA GLY A 134 28.46 19.77 36.33
C GLY A 134 28.16 20.75 37.46
N LEU A 135 27.22 20.45 38.37
CA LEU A 135 26.80 21.34 39.49
C LEU A 135 27.20 20.85 40.88
N SER A 136 28.14 19.89 40.96
CA SER A 136 28.69 19.41 42.24
C SER A 136 30.18 19.67 42.37
#